data_c8c5261cfbf9a520dffbd2f546a1ead3
#
_entry.id   c8c5261cfbf9a520dffbd2f546a1ead3
#
_cell.length_a   1.000
_cell.length_b   1.000
_cell.length_c   1.000
_cell.angle_alpha   90.00
_cell.angle_beta   90.00
_cell.angle_gamma   90.00
#
_symmetry.space_group_name_H-M   'P 1'
#
loop_
_entity.id
_entity.type
_entity.pdbx_description
1 polymer ?
#
loop_
_entity_poly.entity_id
_entity_poly.type
_entity_poly.pdbx_seq_one_letter_code
_entity_poly.pdbx_strand_id
1 'polypeptide(L)'
;TQPQGHSTSGSHERYKSPERLQWEKDHDCITKMRAWIIENNISDDAYLTDLEKNCKITVRQGKNRAWQAYLAPIEKEKEDVLVLLESLAEQSKNKAFIKNLIKGLRDNSEPVRKDVISAARKGLRYTVKENSKPKETLKAWINTYFENIQPKYSSHLYSESSHNPLKVNFSKPLYDENSEKVDGRIILRDNFDKLFEKYPEAIIFGEDSGNIGDVNQGLEGLQKKYGALRIADAGIREATILGQGIGMAMRGLRPIAEIQYLDYILYALQIISDDLSTLHYRTLGRQKAPMIIRTRGHRLEGIWHSGSQMSGILNLIRGVYFLVPRNMTVAAGFYNTLMEADQPALIVECLNGYRLKEKKPINLGEFKLPLGVVETLKNGTDITLVSYGS
;
A
#
# COMPACT_ATOMS: atom_id res chain seq x y z
N THR A 1 28.18 -9.43 8.19
CA THR A 1 27.95 -10.67 8.97
C THR A 1 26.46 -10.88 9.21
N GLN A 2 26.05 -12.13 9.36
CA GLN A 2 24.68 -12.51 9.73
C GLN A 2 24.78 -13.51 10.88
N PRO A 3 24.96 -13.03 12.14
CA PRO A 3 25.18 -13.88 13.31
C PRO A 3 24.02 -14.83 13.60
N GLN A 4 22.83 -14.49 13.14
CA GLN A 4 21.63 -15.31 13.29
C GLN A 4 21.14 -15.79 11.92
N GLY A 5 20.58 -17.00 11.86
CA GLY A 5 19.97 -17.53 10.66
C GLY A 5 18.72 -16.78 10.26
N HIS A 6 18.25 -16.98 9.04
CA HIS A 6 17.04 -16.35 8.50
C HIS A 6 15.78 -16.72 9.29
N SER A 7 15.65 -18.00 9.67
CA SER A 7 14.50 -18.52 10.41
C SER A 7 14.85 -19.83 11.11
N THR A 8 14.00 -20.31 11.99
CA THR A 8 14.18 -21.62 12.66
C THR A 8 14.20 -22.79 11.67
N SER A 9 13.45 -22.70 10.58
CA SER A 9 13.45 -23.72 9.52
C SER A 9 14.67 -23.62 8.59
N GLY A 10 15.23 -22.42 8.44
CA GLY A 10 16.41 -22.13 7.63
C GLY A 10 17.66 -21.88 8.48
N SER A 11 17.85 -22.65 9.54
CA SER A 11 19.00 -22.52 10.44
C SER A 11 20.31 -22.65 9.68
N HIS A 12 21.18 -21.67 9.82
CA HIS A 12 22.44 -21.58 9.07
C HIS A 12 23.48 -22.60 9.54
N GLU A 13 23.33 -23.17 10.72
CA GLU A 13 24.14 -24.28 11.21
C GLU A 13 24.04 -25.54 10.35
N ARG A 14 22.99 -25.65 9.53
CA ARG A 14 22.79 -26.78 8.62
C ARG A 14 23.66 -26.74 7.37
N TYR A 15 24.18 -25.58 7.00
CA TYR A 15 24.94 -25.43 5.74
C TYR A 15 26.23 -24.64 5.88
N LYS A 16 26.48 -23.94 7.00
CA LYS A 16 27.74 -23.26 7.25
C LYS A 16 28.69 -24.16 8.05
N SER A 17 29.99 -24.07 7.77
CA SER A 17 30.98 -24.76 8.58
C SER A 17 31.09 -24.14 9.99
N PRO A 18 31.58 -24.92 10.99
CA PRO A 18 31.82 -24.41 12.34
C PRO A 18 32.74 -23.18 12.36
N GLU A 19 33.77 -23.17 11.51
CA GLU A 19 34.72 -22.07 11.38
C GLU A 19 34.04 -20.81 10.87
N ARG A 20 33.15 -20.97 9.90
CA ARG A 20 32.34 -19.84 9.37
C ARG A 20 31.40 -19.29 10.43
N LEU A 21 30.73 -20.13 11.20
CA LEU A 21 29.86 -19.72 12.29
C LEU A 21 30.62 -19.01 13.40
N GLN A 22 31.81 -19.49 13.75
CA GLN A 22 32.68 -18.83 14.72
C GLN A 22 33.13 -17.45 14.20
N TRP A 23 33.61 -17.40 12.94
CA TRP A 23 33.99 -16.14 12.30
C TRP A 23 32.86 -15.08 12.35
N GLU A 24 31.61 -15.50 12.09
CA GLU A 24 30.45 -14.59 12.16
C GLU A 24 30.18 -14.07 13.57
N LYS A 25 30.38 -14.91 14.60
CA LYS A 25 30.29 -14.48 16.00
C LYS A 25 31.38 -13.47 16.36
N ASP A 26 32.60 -13.74 15.96
CA ASP A 26 33.76 -12.88 16.24
C ASP A 26 33.66 -11.53 15.51
N HIS A 27 32.92 -11.49 14.40
CA HIS A 27 32.68 -10.29 13.60
C HIS A 27 31.28 -9.72 13.76
N ASP A 28 30.53 -10.15 14.78
CA ASP A 28 29.25 -9.54 15.11
C ASP A 28 29.42 -8.06 15.42
N CYS A 29 28.56 -7.23 14.84
CA CYS A 29 28.60 -5.78 14.99
C CYS A 29 28.52 -5.31 16.45
N ILE A 30 27.72 -5.99 17.27
CA ILE A 30 27.58 -5.65 18.71
C ILE A 30 28.87 -6.00 19.44
N THR A 31 29.45 -7.17 19.19
CA THR A 31 30.72 -7.60 19.78
C THR A 31 31.87 -6.64 19.40
N LYS A 32 31.95 -6.26 18.12
CA LYS A 32 32.96 -5.29 17.65
C LYS A 32 32.75 -3.89 18.25
N MET A 33 31.50 -3.43 18.33
CA MET A 33 31.21 -2.13 18.96
C MET A 33 31.56 -2.13 20.44
N ARG A 34 31.26 -3.22 21.17
CA ARG A 34 31.64 -3.36 22.59
C ARG A 34 33.16 -3.24 22.75
N ALA A 35 33.95 -3.99 21.96
CA ALA A 35 35.39 -3.93 21.99
C ALA A 35 35.90 -2.51 21.73
N TRP A 36 35.38 -1.85 20.67
CA TRP A 36 35.76 -0.49 20.33
C TRP A 36 35.46 0.52 21.43
N ILE A 37 34.29 0.43 22.13
CA ILE A 37 33.94 1.30 23.25
C ILE A 37 34.95 1.16 24.39
N ILE A 38 35.34 -0.07 24.71
CA ILE A 38 36.32 -0.35 25.78
C ILE A 38 37.70 0.14 25.37
N GLU A 39 38.19 -0.18 24.19
CA GLU A 39 39.49 0.24 23.66
C GLU A 39 39.67 1.75 23.61
N ASN A 40 38.59 2.48 23.37
CA ASN A 40 38.62 3.96 23.34
C ASN A 40 38.29 4.61 24.71
N ASN A 41 38.22 3.82 25.79
CA ASN A 41 37.94 4.30 27.16
C ASN A 41 36.61 5.12 27.27
N ILE A 42 35.61 4.82 26.44
CA ILE A 42 34.29 5.46 26.47
C ILE A 42 33.47 4.88 27.62
N SER A 43 33.62 3.58 27.90
CA SER A 43 32.98 2.86 29.00
C SER A 43 33.80 1.62 29.36
N ASP A 44 33.45 0.97 30.46
CA ASP A 44 34.09 -0.26 30.91
C ASP A 44 33.20 -1.50 30.70
N ASP A 45 33.80 -2.67 30.83
CA ASP A 45 33.15 -3.96 30.61
C ASP A 45 32.02 -4.25 31.63
N ALA A 46 32.18 -3.80 32.88
CA ALA A 46 31.19 -4.01 33.92
C ALA A 46 29.91 -3.23 33.65
N TYR A 47 30.04 -1.96 33.28
CA TYR A 47 28.90 -1.11 32.88
C TYR A 47 28.16 -1.66 31.65
N LEU A 48 28.90 -2.06 30.60
CA LEU A 48 28.30 -2.62 29.39
C LEU A 48 27.59 -3.95 29.67
N THR A 49 28.13 -4.78 30.56
CA THR A 49 27.50 -6.04 30.99
C THR A 49 26.18 -5.79 31.72
N ASP A 50 26.16 -4.83 32.66
CA ASP A 50 24.92 -4.44 33.35
C ASP A 50 23.91 -3.81 32.40
N LEU A 51 24.36 -2.97 31.47
CA LEU A 51 23.51 -2.36 30.44
C LEU A 51 22.82 -3.44 29.57
N GLU A 52 23.58 -4.40 29.06
CA GLU A 52 23.03 -5.51 28.26
C GLU A 52 22.00 -6.35 29.06
N LYS A 53 22.32 -6.64 30.33
CA LYS A 53 21.39 -7.36 31.25
C LYS A 53 20.08 -6.58 31.39
N ASN A 54 20.16 -5.29 31.66
CA ASN A 54 18.99 -4.43 31.86
C ASN A 54 18.18 -4.29 30.56
N CYS A 55 18.83 -4.17 29.42
CA CYS A 55 18.17 -4.18 28.11
C CYS A 55 17.40 -5.50 27.87
N LYS A 56 18.01 -6.65 28.16
CA LYS A 56 17.33 -7.96 28.04
C LYS A 56 16.10 -8.07 28.94
N ILE A 57 16.17 -7.57 30.17
CA ILE A 57 15.03 -7.51 31.11
C ILE A 57 13.93 -6.62 30.54
N THR A 58 14.28 -5.41 30.10
CA THR A 58 13.34 -4.43 29.54
C THR A 58 12.61 -4.99 28.31
N VAL A 59 13.35 -5.63 27.38
CA VAL A 59 12.76 -6.25 26.19
C VAL A 59 11.82 -7.39 26.57
N ARG A 60 12.20 -8.26 27.53
CA ARG A 60 11.34 -9.34 28.01
C ARG A 60 10.05 -8.82 28.66
N GLN A 61 10.17 -7.80 29.49
CA GLN A 61 8.99 -7.15 30.10
C GLN A 61 8.10 -6.50 29.04
N GLY A 62 8.71 -5.79 28.06
CA GLY A 62 8.00 -5.19 26.94
C GLY A 62 7.23 -6.23 26.14
N LYS A 63 7.88 -7.36 25.79
CA LYS A 63 7.24 -8.50 25.11
C LYS A 63 6.05 -9.03 25.91
N ASN A 64 6.21 -9.26 27.21
CA ASN A 64 5.14 -9.81 28.04
C ASN A 64 3.94 -8.85 28.14
N ARG A 65 4.20 -7.54 28.35
CA ARG A 65 3.12 -6.52 28.34
C ARG A 65 2.38 -6.47 27.02
N ALA A 66 3.11 -6.50 25.90
CA ALA A 66 2.51 -6.49 24.56
C ALA A 66 1.64 -7.74 24.32
N TRP A 67 2.10 -8.91 24.75
CA TRP A 67 1.35 -10.16 24.62
C TRP A 67 0.07 -10.15 25.47
N GLN A 68 0.16 -9.71 26.70
CA GLN A 68 -1.01 -9.56 27.57
C GLN A 68 -2.03 -8.56 27.00
N ALA A 69 -1.56 -7.41 26.53
CA ALA A 69 -2.43 -6.41 25.89
C ALA A 69 -3.09 -6.93 24.61
N TYR A 70 -2.42 -7.82 23.86
CA TYR A 70 -3.00 -8.48 22.71
C TYR A 70 -4.07 -9.49 23.08
N LEU A 71 -3.84 -10.30 24.13
CA LEU A 71 -4.78 -11.34 24.56
C LEU A 71 -6.00 -10.80 25.33
N ALA A 72 -5.84 -9.77 26.13
CA ALA A 72 -6.91 -9.28 27.02
C ALA A 72 -8.26 -9.03 26.32
N PRO A 73 -8.35 -8.35 25.17
CA PRO A 73 -9.61 -8.20 24.46
C PRO A 73 -10.16 -9.53 23.92
N ILE A 74 -9.31 -10.49 23.56
CA ILE A 74 -9.75 -11.79 23.05
C ILE A 74 -10.33 -12.64 24.20
N GLU A 75 -9.69 -12.62 25.37
CA GLU A 75 -10.22 -13.27 26.58
C GLU A 75 -11.58 -12.70 26.98
N LYS A 76 -11.75 -11.38 26.93
CA LYS A 76 -13.05 -10.76 27.17
C LYS A 76 -14.10 -11.22 26.16
N GLU A 77 -13.78 -11.22 24.87
CA GLU A 77 -14.67 -11.74 23.84
C GLU A 77 -15.02 -13.22 24.07
N LYS A 78 -14.05 -14.03 24.53
CA LYS A 78 -14.24 -15.45 24.91
C LYS A 78 -15.24 -15.59 26.07
N GLU A 79 -15.05 -14.82 27.15
CA GLU A 79 -15.95 -14.84 28.30
C GLU A 79 -17.39 -14.44 27.92
N ASP A 80 -17.56 -13.38 27.13
CA ASP A 80 -18.88 -12.95 26.62
C ASP A 80 -19.57 -14.10 25.85
N VAL A 81 -18.84 -14.78 24.97
CA VAL A 81 -19.38 -15.89 24.18
C VAL A 81 -19.69 -17.13 25.05
N LEU A 82 -18.87 -17.42 26.05
CA LEU A 82 -19.13 -18.53 26.99
C LEU A 82 -20.47 -18.30 27.74
N VAL A 83 -20.71 -17.10 28.26
CA VAL A 83 -21.97 -16.75 28.94
C VAL A 83 -23.17 -16.89 28.01
N LEU A 84 -23.04 -16.43 26.76
CA LEU A 84 -24.11 -16.53 25.76
C LEU A 84 -24.40 -17.97 25.35
N LEU A 85 -23.35 -18.80 25.19
CA LEU A 85 -23.51 -20.21 24.88
C LEU A 85 -24.09 -21.01 26.06
N GLU A 86 -23.78 -20.67 27.30
CA GLU A 86 -24.37 -21.29 28.50
C GLU A 86 -25.86 -21.02 28.55
N SER A 87 -26.27 -19.76 28.38
CA SER A 87 -27.70 -19.38 28.31
C SER A 87 -28.42 -20.09 27.14
N LEU A 88 -27.77 -20.21 25.99
CA LEU A 88 -28.30 -20.93 24.83
C LEU A 88 -28.47 -22.42 25.11
N ALA A 89 -27.51 -23.04 25.79
CA ALA A 89 -27.54 -24.46 26.14
C ALA A 89 -28.70 -24.83 27.06
N GLU A 90 -29.11 -23.94 27.95
CA GLU A 90 -30.21 -24.17 28.90
C GLU A 90 -31.56 -24.34 28.19
N GLN A 91 -31.77 -23.62 27.08
CA GLN A 91 -33.05 -23.61 26.36
C GLN A 91 -33.05 -24.46 25.09
N SER A 92 -31.91 -25.05 24.71
CA SER A 92 -31.76 -25.79 23.46
C SER A 92 -31.97 -27.29 23.63
N LYS A 93 -32.62 -27.90 22.65
CA LYS A 93 -32.68 -29.36 22.51
C LYS A 93 -31.31 -29.99 22.21
N ASN A 94 -30.41 -29.18 21.64
CA ASN A 94 -29.04 -29.57 21.29
C ASN A 94 -28.01 -29.24 22.38
N LYS A 95 -28.46 -29.18 23.65
CA LYS A 95 -27.66 -28.84 24.84
C LYS A 95 -26.31 -29.55 24.90
N ALA A 96 -26.27 -30.87 24.59
CA ALA A 96 -25.03 -31.63 24.67
C ALA A 96 -23.96 -31.13 23.69
N PHE A 97 -24.33 -30.80 22.45
CA PHE A 97 -23.42 -30.25 21.44
C PHE A 97 -22.90 -28.86 21.84
N ILE A 98 -23.79 -28.02 22.39
CA ILE A 98 -23.41 -26.67 22.84
C ILE A 98 -22.46 -26.75 24.04
N LYS A 99 -22.71 -27.67 24.99
CA LYS A 99 -21.79 -27.92 26.13
C LYS A 99 -20.39 -28.34 25.67
N ASN A 100 -20.28 -29.14 24.62
CA ASN A 100 -18.99 -29.50 24.03
C ASN A 100 -18.27 -28.28 23.42
N LEU A 101 -18.98 -27.34 22.78
CA LEU A 101 -18.41 -26.08 22.32
C LEU A 101 -17.89 -25.24 23.48
N ILE A 102 -18.69 -25.12 24.55
CA ILE A 102 -18.32 -24.38 25.76
C ILE A 102 -17.04 -24.96 26.36
N LYS A 103 -16.99 -26.31 26.52
CA LYS A 103 -15.80 -27.00 27.04
C LYS A 103 -14.58 -26.72 26.18
N GLY A 104 -14.66 -26.93 24.86
CA GLY A 104 -13.54 -26.70 23.94
C GLY A 104 -13.03 -25.26 23.94
N LEU A 105 -13.95 -24.28 24.02
CA LEU A 105 -13.56 -22.87 24.08
C LEU A 105 -12.95 -22.51 25.44
N ARG A 106 -13.49 -23.02 26.55
CA ARG A 106 -13.00 -22.77 27.92
C ARG A 106 -11.60 -23.36 28.14
N ASP A 107 -11.37 -24.58 27.67
CA ASP A 107 -10.11 -25.30 27.85
C ASP A 107 -8.99 -24.78 26.93
N ASN A 108 -9.29 -23.89 25.97
CA ASN A 108 -8.29 -23.26 25.12
C ASN A 108 -7.55 -22.17 25.91
N SER A 109 -6.28 -22.43 26.26
CA SER A 109 -5.41 -21.54 27.01
C SER A 109 -4.82 -20.40 26.18
N GLU A 110 -4.79 -20.52 24.84
CA GLU A 110 -4.29 -19.51 23.91
C GLU A 110 -5.31 -19.24 22.80
N PRO A 111 -6.47 -18.65 23.13
CA PRO A 111 -7.52 -18.43 22.16
C PRO A 111 -7.14 -17.37 21.15
N VAL A 112 -7.55 -17.57 19.92
CA VAL A 112 -7.55 -16.53 18.89
C VAL A 112 -8.99 -16.17 18.54
N ARG A 113 -9.22 -14.98 17.95
CA ARG A 113 -10.58 -14.51 17.60
C ARG A 113 -11.36 -15.49 16.74
N LYS A 114 -10.66 -16.25 15.87
CA LYS A 114 -11.26 -17.32 15.09
C LYS A 114 -11.97 -18.36 15.95
N ASP A 115 -11.38 -18.75 17.09
CA ASP A 115 -11.94 -19.79 17.97
C ASP A 115 -13.23 -19.28 18.61
N VAL A 116 -13.21 -18.04 19.12
CA VAL A 116 -14.36 -17.37 19.74
C VAL A 116 -15.54 -17.30 18.76
N ILE A 117 -15.31 -16.72 17.57
CA ILE A 117 -16.36 -16.56 16.54
C ILE A 117 -16.81 -17.91 15.97
N SER A 118 -15.90 -18.87 15.83
CA SER A 118 -16.28 -20.21 15.38
C SER A 118 -17.23 -20.89 16.37
N ALA A 119 -16.97 -20.78 17.66
CA ALA A 119 -17.85 -21.32 18.71
C ALA A 119 -19.23 -20.62 18.68
N ALA A 120 -19.27 -19.30 18.65
CA ALA A 120 -20.53 -18.53 18.54
C ALA A 120 -21.36 -18.92 17.32
N ARG A 121 -20.76 -18.98 16.13
CA ARG A 121 -21.44 -19.40 14.89
C ARG A 121 -21.88 -20.84 14.89
N LYS A 122 -21.13 -21.76 15.54
CA LYS A 122 -21.55 -23.17 15.70
C LYS A 122 -22.75 -23.27 16.63
N GLY A 123 -22.81 -22.45 17.70
CA GLY A 123 -23.97 -22.36 18.57
C GLY A 123 -25.26 -21.98 17.79
N LEU A 124 -25.19 -20.96 16.92
CA LEU A 124 -26.32 -20.62 16.04
C LEU A 124 -26.69 -21.73 15.08
N ARG A 125 -25.73 -22.47 14.52
CA ARG A 125 -25.98 -23.59 13.63
C ARG A 125 -26.69 -24.75 14.32
N TYR A 126 -26.30 -25.07 15.55
CA TYR A 126 -26.94 -26.14 16.31
C TYR A 126 -28.38 -25.78 16.71
N THR A 127 -28.73 -24.50 16.76
CA THR A 127 -30.05 -23.99 17.11
C THR A 127 -30.82 -23.43 15.89
N VAL A 128 -30.43 -23.78 14.65
CA VAL A 128 -31.01 -23.20 13.42
C VAL A 128 -32.54 -23.32 13.38
N LYS A 129 -33.09 -24.47 13.81
CA LYS A 129 -34.55 -24.76 13.82
C LYS A 129 -35.24 -24.32 15.13
N GLU A 130 -34.53 -23.68 16.05
CA GLU A 130 -35.05 -23.25 17.34
C GLU A 130 -35.29 -21.72 17.34
N ASN A 131 -36.31 -21.26 18.04
CA ASN A 131 -36.57 -19.87 18.28
C ASN A 131 -36.52 -19.63 19.81
N SER A 132 -35.52 -18.90 20.27
CA SER A 132 -35.34 -18.56 21.68
C SER A 132 -34.65 -17.22 21.85
N LYS A 133 -34.95 -16.54 22.95
CA LYS A 133 -34.27 -15.26 23.28
C LYS A 133 -32.77 -15.36 23.36
N PRO A 134 -32.15 -16.40 23.97
CA PRO A 134 -30.69 -16.58 23.95
C PRO A 134 -30.09 -16.69 22.54
N LYS A 135 -30.78 -17.33 21.59
CA LYS A 135 -30.33 -17.38 20.18
C LYS A 135 -30.29 -16.00 19.56
N GLU A 136 -31.35 -15.20 19.74
CA GLU A 136 -31.39 -13.83 19.20
C GLU A 136 -30.32 -12.94 19.85
N THR A 137 -30.06 -13.10 21.15
CA THR A 137 -28.98 -12.37 21.85
C THR A 137 -27.62 -12.76 21.31
N LEU A 138 -27.33 -14.05 21.09
CA LEU A 138 -26.07 -14.49 20.47
C LEU A 138 -25.90 -13.98 19.04
N LYS A 139 -26.99 -13.97 18.27
CA LYS A 139 -27.00 -13.38 16.90
C LYS A 139 -26.69 -11.89 16.91
N ALA A 140 -27.32 -11.15 17.80
CA ALA A 140 -27.09 -9.72 17.98
C ALA A 140 -25.63 -9.44 18.39
N TRP A 141 -25.10 -10.21 19.35
CA TRP A 141 -23.69 -10.09 19.73
C TRP A 141 -22.74 -10.32 18.54
N ILE A 142 -22.98 -11.33 17.71
CA ILE A 142 -22.16 -11.60 16.51
C ILE A 142 -22.21 -10.41 15.53
N ASN A 143 -23.39 -9.83 15.30
CA ASN A 143 -23.52 -8.68 14.40
C ASN A 143 -22.74 -7.48 14.94
N THR A 144 -22.96 -7.11 16.20
CA THR A 144 -22.23 -6.01 16.87
C THR A 144 -20.73 -6.27 16.90
N TYR A 145 -20.32 -7.53 17.11
CA TYR A 145 -18.89 -7.90 17.04
C TYR A 145 -18.29 -7.57 15.67
N PHE A 146 -18.97 -7.94 14.57
CA PHE A 146 -18.46 -7.66 13.23
C PHE A 146 -18.45 -6.16 12.91
N GLU A 147 -19.44 -5.41 13.35
CA GLU A 147 -19.47 -3.95 13.21
C GLU A 147 -18.28 -3.30 13.93
N ASN A 148 -17.98 -3.74 15.16
CA ASN A 148 -16.90 -3.20 15.98
C ASN A 148 -15.50 -3.62 15.50
N ILE A 149 -15.36 -4.83 14.92
CA ILE A 149 -14.06 -5.36 14.52
C ILE A 149 -13.67 -4.96 13.09
N GLN A 150 -14.64 -4.67 12.23
CA GLN A 150 -14.39 -4.32 10.83
C GLN A 150 -13.43 -3.14 10.65
N PRO A 151 -13.56 -2.02 11.38
CA PRO A 151 -12.60 -0.91 11.26
C PRO A 151 -11.17 -1.32 11.61
N LYS A 152 -10.99 -2.27 12.54
CA LYS A 152 -9.68 -2.77 12.96
C LYS A 152 -8.94 -3.49 11.83
N TYR A 153 -9.67 -4.13 10.91
CA TYR A 153 -9.10 -4.90 9.80
C TYR A 153 -9.19 -4.22 8.44
N SER A 154 -9.99 -3.15 8.29
CA SER A 154 -10.23 -2.50 7.01
C SER A 154 -9.96 -0.99 6.99
N SER A 155 -9.69 -0.35 8.15
CA SER A 155 -9.22 1.03 8.19
C SER A 155 -7.78 1.16 7.71
N HIS A 156 -7.38 2.35 7.31
CA HIS A 156 -6.02 2.68 6.87
C HIS A 156 -5.53 1.97 5.60
N LEU A 157 -6.40 1.28 4.85
CA LEU A 157 -6.00 0.80 3.52
C LEU A 157 -5.76 1.98 2.57
N TYR A 158 -6.61 3.00 2.68
CA TYR A 158 -6.45 4.29 2.02
C TYR A 158 -6.36 5.41 3.06
N SER A 159 -5.82 6.56 2.69
CA SER A 159 -5.71 7.71 3.58
C SER A 159 -7.10 8.19 4.04
N GLU A 160 -7.21 8.46 5.34
CA GLU A 160 -8.41 9.03 5.95
C GLU A 160 -8.29 10.56 6.14
N SER A 161 -7.14 11.12 5.76
CA SER A 161 -6.83 12.55 5.88
C SER A 161 -7.62 13.43 4.90
N SER A 162 -7.50 14.76 5.04
CA SER A 162 -8.02 15.72 4.07
C SER A 162 -7.30 15.67 2.72
N HIS A 163 -6.07 15.10 2.67
CA HIS A 163 -5.27 14.92 1.46
C HIS A 163 -5.53 13.59 0.72
N ASN A 164 -6.57 12.85 1.11
CA ASN A 164 -7.00 11.71 0.32
C ASN A 164 -7.34 12.16 -1.11
N PRO A 165 -6.87 11.49 -2.17
CA PRO A 165 -7.12 11.89 -3.56
C PRO A 165 -8.59 12.10 -3.92
N LEU A 166 -9.51 11.37 -3.26
CA LEU A 166 -10.95 11.52 -3.47
C LEU A 166 -11.54 12.80 -2.84
N LYS A 167 -10.76 13.50 -2.00
CA LYS A 167 -11.17 14.73 -1.30
C LYS A 167 -10.51 15.98 -1.86
N VAL A 168 -9.59 15.85 -2.80
CA VAL A 168 -8.95 16.99 -3.46
C VAL A 168 -9.99 17.77 -4.25
N ASN A 169 -10.04 19.07 -4.04
CA ASN A 169 -10.94 19.95 -4.78
C ASN A 169 -10.63 19.92 -6.27
N PHE A 170 -11.63 19.64 -7.08
CA PHE A 170 -11.46 19.62 -8.53
C PHE A 170 -11.72 21.00 -9.16
N SER A 171 -11.07 21.23 -10.31
CA SER A 171 -11.29 22.38 -11.16
C SER A 171 -11.16 21.97 -12.64
N LYS A 172 -11.99 22.49 -13.48
CA LYS A 172 -12.04 22.08 -14.90
C LYS A 172 -10.89 22.65 -15.71
N PRO A 173 -10.44 21.97 -16.78
CA PRO A 173 -9.59 22.60 -17.79
C PRO A 173 -10.33 23.76 -18.45
N LEU A 174 -9.65 24.88 -18.60
CA LEU A 174 -10.18 26.10 -19.21
C LEU A 174 -9.59 26.26 -20.64
N TYR A 175 -10.42 26.78 -21.53
CA TYR A 175 -10.05 27.02 -22.92
C TYR A 175 -10.50 28.41 -23.35
N ASP A 176 -9.76 29.02 -24.23
CA ASP A 176 -10.06 30.30 -24.85
C ASP A 176 -9.93 30.23 -26.37
N GLU A 177 -10.01 31.39 -27.04
CA GLU A 177 -9.88 31.52 -28.49
C GLU A 177 -8.47 31.13 -29.00
N ASN A 178 -7.46 31.29 -28.14
CA ASN A 178 -6.05 31.00 -28.44
C ASN A 178 -5.65 29.55 -28.12
N SER A 179 -6.57 28.76 -27.59
CA SER A 179 -6.31 27.35 -27.25
C SER A 179 -6.09 26.52 -28.52
N GLU A 180 -4.83 26.26 -28.84
CA GLU A 180 -4.43 25.50 -30.04
C GLU A 180 -4.72 24.00 -29.91
N LYS A 181 -4.86 23.32 -31.03
CA LYS A 181 -4.83 21.85 -31.09
C LYS A 181 -3.40 21.37 -31.24
N VAL A 182 -2.91 20.68 -30.23
CA VAL A 182 -1.54 20.15 -30.13
C VAL A 182 -1.55 18.64 -29.97
N ASP A 183 -0.41 17.98 -30.14
CA ASP A 183 -0.24 16.59 -29.77
C ASP A 183 -0.41 16.43 -28.25
N GLY A 184 -1.04 15.34 -27.81
CA GLY A 184 -1.26 15.09 -26.39
C GLY A 184 0.04 15.12 -25.55
N ARG A 185 1.17 14.68 -26.13
CA ARG A 185 2.48 14.76 -25.47
C ARG A 185 2.85 16.20 -25.05
N ILE A 186 2.44 17.20 -25.83
CA ILE A 186 2.73 18.62 -25.54
C ILE A 186 1.94 19.07 -24.31
N ILE A 187 0.69 18.60 -24.18
CA ILE A 187 -0.12 18.90 -22.99
C ILE A 187 0.54 18.33 -21.74
N LEU A 188 1.03 17.08 -21.80
CA LEU A 188 1.74 16.47 -20.65
C LEU A 188 3.04 17.22 -20.35
N ARG A 189 3.89 17.48 -21.34
CA ARG A 189 5.13 18.21 -21.18
C ARG A 189 4.92 19.57 -20.49
N ASP A 190 3.98 20.35 -21.00
CA ASP A 190 3.73 21.69 -20.51
C ASP A 190 3.05 21.67 -19.12
N ASN A 191 2.25 20.63 -18.84
CA ASN A 191 1.70 20.41 -17.51
C ASN A 191 2.79 20.02 -16.49
N PHE A 192 3.71 19.13 -16.85
CA PHE A 192 4.86 18.80 -16.02
C PHE A 192 5.77 20.00 -15.81
N ASP A 193 5.97 20.84 -16.82
CA ASP A 193 6.70 22.09 -16.66
C ASP A 193 6.10 22.94 -15.53
N LYS A 194 4.79 23.13 -15.52
CA LYS A 194 4.08 23.85 -14.47
C LYS A 194 4.15 23.16 -13.08
N LEU A 195 4.09 21.84 -13.05
CA LEU A 195 4.23 21.10 -11.81
C LEU A 195 5.64 21.22 -11.21
N PHE A 196 6.69 21.13 -12.02
CA PHE A 196 8.07 21.33 -11.57
C PHE A 196 8.38 22.76 -11.13
N GLU A 197 7.70 23.74 -11.72
CA GLU A 197 7.76 25.14 -11.29
C GLU A 197 7.10 25.32 -9.92
N LYS A 198 5.94 24.71 -9.71
CA LYS A 198 5.11 24.83 -8.50
C LYS A 198 5.62 24.02 -7.31
N TYR A 199 6.15 22.81 -7.55
CA TYR A 199 6.54 21.83 -6.51
C TYR A 199 8.06 21.60 -6.54
N PRO A 200 8.86 22.28 -5.70
CA PRO A 200 10.31 22.06 -5.63
C PRO A 200 10.69 20.60 -5.28
N GLU A 201 9.85 19.92 -4.51
CA GLU A 201 10.02 18.51 -4.10
C GLU A 201 9.66 17.49 -5.20
N ALA A 202 9.09 17.93 -6.32
CA ALA A 202 8.76 17.04 -7.44
C ALA A 202 10.02 16.55 -8.15
N ILE A 203 10.08 15.24 -8.36
CA ILE A 203 11.16 14.55 -9.09
C ILE A 203 10.52 13.55 -10.04
N ILE A 204 11.02 13.45 -11.27
CA ILE A 204 10.66 12.39 -12.20
C ILE A 204 11.91 11.64 -12.64
N PHE A 205 11.84 10.32 -12.68
CA PHE A 205 12.95 9.48 -13.11
C PHE A 205 12.46 8.14 -13.63
N GLY A 206 13.21 7.60 -14.56
CA GLY A 206 12.94 6.31 -15.22
C GLY A 206 13.88 6.12 -16.39
N GLU A 207 13.67 5.06 -17.17
CA GLU A 207 14.41 4.87 -18.41
C GLU A 207 14.08 5.98 -19.40
N ASP A 208 15.12 6.59 -19.97
CA ASP A 208 14.98 7.63 -21.01
C ASP A 208 14.13 8.85 -20.59
N SER A 209 13.82 9.00 -19.30
CA SER A 209 13.01 10.12 -18.81
C SER A 209 13.75 11.46 -18.86
N GLY A 210 15.08 11.43 -18.79
CA GLY A 210 15.94 12.60 -18.68
C GLY A 210 16.23 13.29 -20.02
N ASN A 211 17.36 12.95 -20.64
CA ASN A 211 17.88 13.68 -21.79
C ASN A 211 16.97 13.65 -23.02
N ILE A 212 16.39 12.50 -23.36
CA ILE A 212 15.45 12.38 -24.49
C ILE A 212 14.06 12.93 -24.15
N GLY A 213 13.72 13.00 -22.86
CA GLY A 213 12.42 13.47 -22.42
C GLY A 213 11.30 12.44 -22.55
N ASP A 214 11.58 11.19 -22.22
CA ASP A 214 10.86 9.93 -22.42
C ASP A 214 10.71 9.50 -23.90
N VAL A 215 10.41 8.22 -24.10
CA VAL A 215 10.28 7.60 -25.43
C VAL A 215 9.15 8.22 -26.29
N ASN A 216 8.21 8.91 -25.70
CA ASN A 216 7.12 9.64 -26.37
C ASN A 216 7.28 11.16 -26.28
N GLN A 217 8.36 11.64 -25.69
CA GLN A 217 8.70 13.06 -25.57
C GLN A 217 7.72 13.90 -24.72
N GLY A 218 7.07 13.27 -23.76
CA GLY A 218 6.22 13.97 -22.78
C GLY A 218 7.00 14.78 -21.74
N LEU A 219 8.35 14.69 -21.72
CA LEU A 219 9.25 15.43 -20.85
C LEU A 219 10.34 16.19 -21.64
N GLU A 220 10.19 16.31 -22.96
CA GLU A 220 11.17 16.91 -23.87
C GLU A 220 11.64 18.28 -23.36
N GLY A 221 12.96 18.45 -23.20
CA GLY A 221 13.60 19.69 -22.78
C GLY A 221 13.54 20.01 -21.28
N LEU A 222 12.75 19.28 -20.48
CA LEU A 222 12.57 19.59 -19.07
C LEU A 222 13.82 19.31 -18.23
N GLN A 223 14.62 18.26 -18.54
CA GLN A 223 15.88 18.03 -17.84
C GLN A 223 16.83 19.22 -18.01
N LYS A 224 16.90 19.81 -19.21
CA LYS A 224 17.74 21.00 -19.45
C LYS A 224 17.30 22.19 -18.61
N LYS A 225 15.99 22.33 -18.35
CA LYS A 225 15.40 23.44 -17.56
C LYS A 225 15.57 23.24 -16.06
N TYR A 226 15.34 22.02 -15.54
CA TYR A 226 15.25 21.75 -14.09
C TYR A 226 16.44 20.96 -13.53
N GLY A 227 17.32 20.46 -14.38
CA GLY A 227 18.51 19.71 -13.99
C GLY A 227 18.29 18.20 -13.81
N ALA A 228 19.39 17.44 -13.91
CA ALA A 228 19.39 15.98 -13.86
C ALA A 228 19.05 15.42 -12.45
N LEU A 229 19.09 16.21 -11.39
CA LEU A 229 18.66 15.77 -10.07
C LEU A 229 17.13 15.73 -9.93
N ARG A 230 16.41 16.50 -10.73
CA ARG A 230 14.95 16.55 -10.69
C ARG A 230 14.29 15.76 -11.81
N ILE A 231 14.96 15.63 -12.95
CA ILE A 231 14.49 14.87 -14.09
C ILE A 231 15.65 13.97 -14.55
N ALA A 232 15.59 12.69 -14.19
CA ALA A 232 16.74 11.81 -14.25
C ALA A 232 16.47 10.57 -15.12
N ASP A 233 17.53 10.12 -15.78
CA ASP A 233 17.58 8.79 -16.36
C ASP A 233 17.91 7.77 -15.27
N ALA A 234 17.32 6.59 -15.36
CA ALA A 234 17.59 5.45 -14.49
C ALA A 234 18.04 4.24 -15.33
N GLY A 235 18.74 3.32 -14.69
CA GLY A 235 19.05 2.03 -15.32
C GLY A 235 17.81 1.14 -15.45
N ILE A 236 17.87 0.16 -16.35
CA ILE A 236 16.78 -0.80 -16.62
C ILE A 236 16.63 -1.78 -15.44
N ARG A 237 15.88 -1.35 -14.43
CA ARG A 237 15.55 -2.12 -13.23
C ARG A 237 14.29 -1.57 -12.58
N GLU A 238 13.14 -2.02 -13.02
CA GLU A 238 11.82 -1.53 -12.63
C GLU A 238 11.60 -1.64 -11.11
N ALA A 239 12.02 -2.75 -10.50
CA ALA A 239 11.95 -2.93 -9.05
C ALA A 239 12.79 -1.89 -8.29
N THR A 240 13.96 -1.53 -8.81
CA THR A 240 14.82 -0.48 -8.21
C THR A 240 14.22 0.90 -8.40
N ILE A 241 13.68 1.21 -9.57
CA ILE A 241 13.00 2.48 -9.85
C ILE A 241 11.86 2.69 -8.85
N LEU A 242 11.00 1.70 -8.67
CA LEU A 242 9.88 1.81 -7.71
C LEU A 242 10.36 1.85 -6.25
N GLY A 243 11.35 1.03 -5.89
CA GLY A 243 11.93 1.06 -4.54
C GLY A 243 12.54 2.42 -4.18
N GLN A 244 13.23 3.08 -5.11
CA GLN A 244 13.71 4.44 -4.96
C GLN A 244 12.56 5.43 -4.78
N GLY A 245 11.50 5.32 -5.61
CA GLY A 245 10.31 6.17 -5.50
C GLY A 245 9.66 6.05 -4.14
N ILE A 246 9.48 4.84 -3.60
CA ILE A 246 8.93 4.60 -2.27
C ILE A 246 9.80 5.32 -1.22
N GLY A 247 11.12 5.10 -1.25
CA GLY A 247 12.03 5.70 -0.29
C GLY A 247 12.04 7.23 -0.34
N MET A 248 12.05 7.82 -1.54
CA MET A 248 11.97 9.28 -1.73
C MET A 248 10.64 9.85 -1.19
N ALA A 249 9.51 9.20 -1.50
CA ALA A 249 8.19 9.62 -1.02
C ALA A 249 8.08 9.57 0.51
N MET A 250 8.61 8.52 1.14
CA MET A 250 8.66 8.38 2.59
C MET A 250 9.52 9.47 3.25
N ARG A 251 10.42 10.10 2.51
CA ARG A 251 11.27 11.21 2.98
C ARG A 251 10.76 12.60 2.61
N GLY A 252 9.54 12.69 2.09
CA GLY A 252 8.86 13.97 1.83
C GLY A 252 9.03 14.52 0.42
N LEU A 253 9.70 13.79 -0.48
CA LEU A 253 9.72 14.14 -1.90
C LEU A 253 8.43 13.72 -2.60
N ARG A 254 8.20 14.24 -3.80
CA ARG A 254 7.04 13.91 -4.65
C ARG A 254 7.53 13.21 -5.93
N PRO A 255 7.93 11.94 -5.84
CA PRO A 255 8.48 11.22 -6.98
C PRO A 255 7.40 10.77 -7.94
N ILE A 256 7.69 10.95 -9.22
CA ILE A 256 7.02 10.32 -10.35
C ILE A 256 8.02 9.28 -10.89
N ALA A 257 7.80 8.01 -10.55
CA ALA A 257 8.65 6.92 -10.97
C ALA A 257 8.12 6.32 -12.27
N GLU A 258 8.89 6.41 -13.35
CA GLU A 258 8.46 5.96 -14.66
C GLU A 258 8.91 4.54 -14.95
N ILE A 259 7.94 3.68 -15.26
CA ILE A 259 8.14 2.39 -15.92
C ILE A 259 7.76 2.56 -17.38
N GLN A 260 8.68 2.29 -18.27
CA GLN A 260 8.57 2.69 -19.67
C GLN A 260 7.29 2.19 -20.34
N TYR A 261 6.90 0.93 -20.10
CA TYR A 261 5.66 0.33 -20.63
C TYR A 261 4.98 -0.54 -19.57
N LEU A 262 3.65 -0.66 -19.65
CA LEU A 262 2.84 -1.44 -18.73
C LEU A 262 3.25 -2.92 -18.67
N ASP A 263 3.72 -3.48 -19.77
CA ASP A 263 4.22 -4.86 -19.83
C ASP A 263 5.38 -5.09 -18.85
N TYR A 264 6.23 -4.10 -18.63
CA TYR A 264 7.39 -4.19 -17.76
C TYR A 264 7.06 -3.99 -16.28
N ILE A 265 5.87 -3.49 -15.96
CA ILE A 265 5.47 -3.29 -14.56
C ILE A 265 5.43 -4.62 -13.79
N LEU A 266 5.30 -5.74 -14.49
CA LEU A 266 5.33 -7.08 -13.90
C LEU A 266 6.64 -7.37 -13.16
N TYR A 267 7.76 -6.80 -13.59
CA TYR A 267 9.07 -6.93 -12.92
C TYR A 267 9.13 -6.19 -11.57
N ALA A 268 8.22 -5.26 -11.35
CA ALA A 268 8.12 -4.49 -10.12
C ALA A 268 6.82 -4.74 -9.36
N LEU A 269 5.96 -5.63 -9.85
CA LEU A 269 4.62 -5.86 -9.28
C LEU A 269 4.69 -6.30 -7.82
N GLN A 270 5.69 -7.10 -7.43
CA GLN A 270 5.90 -7.48 -6.04
C GLN A 270 6.15 -6.25 -5.16
N ILE A 271 6.99 -5.33 -5.58
CA ILE A 271 7.29 -4.09 -4.83
C ILE A 271 6.04 -3.22 -4.68
N ILE A 272 5.20 -3.16 -5.71
CA ILE A 272 3.93 -2.42 -5.63
C ILE A 272 2.96 -3.13 -4.68
N SER A 273 2.81 -4.45 -4.81
CA SER A 273 1.86 -5.26 -4.06
C SER A 273 2.21 -5.37 -2.58
N ASP A 274 3.47 -5.68 -2.26
CA ASP A 274 3.90 -5.96 -0.88
C ASP A 274 4.34 -4.70 -0.14
N ASP A 275 5.18 -3.87 -0.77
CA ASP A 275 5.78 -2.75 -0.08
C ASP A 275 4.90 -1.49 -0.17
N LEU A 276 4.56 -1.04 -1.38
CA LEU A 276 3.83 0.21 -1.58
C LEU A 276 2.36 0.11 -1.12
N SER A 277 1.64 -0.91 -1.61
CA SER A 277 0.20 -1.08 -1.33
C SER A 277 -0.11 -1.28 0.15
N THR A 278 0.77 -1.96 0.88
CA THR A 278 0.52 -2.32 2.27
C THR A 278 1.09 -1.32 3.29
N LEU A 279 1.97 -0.40 2.86
CA LEU A 279 2.70 0.50 3.75
C LEU A 279 1.78 1.27 4.70
N HIS A 280 0.78 1.94 4.16
CA HIS A 280 -0.16 2.74 4.92
C HIS A 280 -0.99 1.87 5.89
N TYR A 281 -1.50 0.74 5.40
CA TYR A 281 -2.29 -0.20 6.20
C TYR A 281 -1.49 -0.82 7.35
N ARG A 282 -0.34 -1.43 7.07
CA ARG A 282 0.46 -2.13 8.10
C ARG A 282 1.09 -1.20 9.14
N THR A 283 1.18 0.09 8.85
CA THR A 283 1.67 1.10 9.79
C THR A 283 0.56 1.90 10.48
N LEU A 284 -0.70 1.54 10.28
CA LEU A 284 -1.87 2.26 10.79
C LEU A 284 -1.86 3.75 10.40
N GLY A 285 -1.55 4.03 9.14
CA GLY A 285 -1.49 5.38 8.58
C GLY A 285 -0.29 6.22 9.02
N ARG A 286 0.66 5.66 9.78
CA ARG A 286 1.81 6.40 10.30
C ARG A 286 2.90 6.65 9.27
N GLN A 287 2.99 5.82 8.24
CA GLN A 287 3.90 5.98 7.12
C GLN A 287 3.11 6.11 5.82
N LYS A 288 3.56 7.00 4.96
CA LYS A 288 2.97 7.29 3.66
C LYS A 288 4.05 7.35 2.61
N ALA A 289 3.72 6.93 1.41
CA ALA A 289 4.59 7.03 0.24
C ALA A 289 3.78 7.59 -0.94
N PRO A 290 3.47 8.90 -0.95
CA PRO A 290 2.68 9.53 -2.00
C PRO A 290 3.49 9.69 -3.28
N MET A 291 3.77 8.58 -3.95
CA MET A 291 4.44 8.54 -5.24
C MET A 291 3.44 8.30 -6.37
N ILE A 292 3.79 8.73 -7.56
CA ILE A 292 3.06 8.42 -8.77
C ILE A 292 3.90 7.45 -9.60
N ILE A 293 3.34 6.29 -9.92
CA ILE A 293 3.92 5.38 -10.89
C ILE A 293 3.35 5.78 -12.25
N ARG A 294 4.21 6.22 -13.15
CA ARG A 294 3.87 6.58 -14.51
C ARG A 294 4.22 5.42 -15.43
N THR A 295 3.30 5.01 -16.27
CA THR A 295 3.57 4.06 -17.33
C THR A 295 2.65 4.32 -18.53
N ARG A 296 2.93 3.67 -19.63
CA ARG A 296 2.08 3.73 -20.82
C ARG A 296 1.75 2.34 -21.33
N GLY A 297 0.57 2.24 -21.91
CA GLY A 297 0.05 0.95 -22.40
C GLY A 297 -1.34 1.12 -22.98
N HIS A 298 -2.17 0.09 -22.88
CA HIS A 298 -3.53 0.07 -23.36
C HIS A 298 -3.62 0.47 -24.84
N ARG A 299 -2.80 -0.22 -25.63
CA ARG A 299 -2.81 -0.09 -27.08
C ARG A 299 -3.64 -1.22 -27.68
N LEU A 300 -4.57 -0.91 -28.54
CA LEU A 300 -5.50 -1.88 -29.10
C LEU A 300 -4.95 -2.65 -30.31
N GLU A 301 -3.78 -2.28 -30.81
CA GLU A 301 -3.16 -2.88 -31.98
C GLU A 301 -1.66 -3.08 -31.78
N GLY A 302 -1.09 -4.02 -32.56
CA GLY A 302 0.31 -4.40 -32.46
C GLY A 302 0.56 -5.51 -31.44
N ILE A 303 1.75 -6.11 -31.51
CA ILE A 303 2.17 -7.23 -30.65
C ILE A 303 3.13 -6.80 -29.54
N TRP A 304 3.74 -5.62 -29.66
CA TRP A 304 4.69 -5.08 -28.70
C TRP A 304 4.10 -3.87 -27.99
N HIS A 305 4.32 -3.79 -26.67
CA HIS A 305 3.90 -2.67 -25.82
C HIS A 305 2.39 -2.37 -25.89
N SER A 306 1.63 -3.41 -26.17
CA SER A 306 0.17 -3.34 -26.24
C SER A 306 -0.52 -3.64 -24.90
N GLY A 307 0.27 -3.81 -23.82
CA GLY A 307 -0.16 -4.29 -22.52
C GLY A 307 -1.45 -3.67 -22.02
N SER A 308 -2.38 -4.55 -21.67
CA SER A 308 -3.71 -4.22 -21.16
C SER A 308 -4.09 -5.09 -19.95
N GLN A 309 -3.09 -5.43 -19.11
CA GLN A 309 -3.22 -6.35 -17.98
C GLN A 309 -3.91 -5.71 -16.76
N MET A 310 -4.66 -4.63 -16.94
CA MET A 310 -5.24 -3.83 -15.85
C MET A 310 -6.02 -4.65 -14.83
N SER A 311 -6.84 -5.60 -15.27
CA SER A 311 -7.65 -6.42 -14.35
C SER A 311 -6.81 -7.30 -13.42
N GLY A 312 -5.68 -7.85 -13.90
CA GLY A 312 -4.73 -8.60 -13.10
C GLY A 312 -4.02 -7.71 -12.06
N ILE A 313 -3.50 -6.59 -12.51
CA ILE A 313 -2.77 -5.63 -11.68
C ILE A 313 -3.70 -5.05 -10.58
N LEU A 314 -4.92 -4.63 -10.95
CA LEU A 314 -5.89 -4.04 -10.02
C LEU A 314 -6.17 -4.93 -8.81
N ASN A 315 -6.22 -6.25 -8.99
CA ASN A 315 -6.45 -7.19 -7.89
C ASN A 315 -5.26 -7.33 -6.93
N LEU A 316 -4.05 -6.98 -7.36
CA LEU A 316 -2.81 -7.15 -6.60
C LEU A 316 -2.35 -5.87 -5.89
N ILE A 317 -2.80 -4.70 -6.30
CA ILE A 317 -2.28 -3.40 -5.82
C ILE A 317 -3.28 -2.62 -4.95
N ARG A 318 -4.05 -3.30 -4.10
CA ARG A 318 -5.00 -2.65 -3.18
C ARG A 318 -4.26 -1.68 -2.26
N GLY A 319 -4.75 -0.44 -2.16
CA GLY A 319 -4.07 0.66 -1.45
C GLY A 319 -3.32 1.62 -2.37
N VAL A 320 -3.28 1.31 -3.67
CA VAL A 320 -2.76 2.20 -4.74
C VAL A 320 -3.92 2.57 -5.66
N TYR A 321 -4.11 3.85 -5.97
CA TYR A 321 -5.11 4.27 -6.95
C TYR A 321 -4.65 3.88 -8.35
N PHE A 322 -5.55 3.30 -9.14
CA PHE A 322 -5.25 2.83 -10.48
C PHE A 322 -6.05 3.64 -11.51
N LEU A 323 -5.37 4.42 -12.34
CA LEU A 323 -5.96 5.41 -13.22
C LEU A 323 -5.61 5.12 -14.68
N VAL A 324 -6.61 5.12 -15.55
CA VAL A 324 -6.45 4.94 -17.00
C VAL A 324 -7.12 6.13 -17.69
N PRO A 325 -6.41 7.25 -17.87
CA PRO A 325 -6.96 8.44 -18.50
C PRO A 325 -7.28 8.18 -19.97
N ARG A 326 -8.43 8.67 -20.45
CA ARG A 326 -8.86 8.50 -21.84
C ARG A 326 -8.11 9.38 -22.84
N ASN A 327 -7.44 10.44 -22.38
CA ASN A 327 -6.62 11.33 -23.18
C ASN A 327 -5.60 12.06 -22.30
N MET A 328 -4.71 12.87 -22.89
CA MET A 328 -3.62 13.50 -22.16
C MET A 328 -4.05 14.71 -21.33
N THR A 329 -5.14 15.36 -21.66
CA THR A 329 -5.76 16.38 -20.79
C THR A 329 -6.26 15.75 -19.49
N VAL A 330 -6.92 14.59 -19.57
CA VAL A 330 -7.35 13.85 -18.37
C VAL A 330 -6.15 13.37 -17.57
N ALA A 331 -5.10 12.87 -18.22
CA ALA A 331 -3.86 12.48 -17.56
C ALA A 331 -3.24 13.66 -16.78
N ALA A 332 -3.11 14.83 -17.41
CA ALA A 332 -2.61 16.05 -16.79
C ALA A 332 -3.41 16.42 -15.53
N GLY A 333 -4.74 16.38 -15.61
CA GLY A 333 -5.61 16.64 -14.46
C GLY A 333 -5.42 15.64 -13.32
N PHE A 334 -5.19 14.35 -13.61
CA PHE A 334 -4.89 13.35 -12.60
C PHE A 334 -3.53 13.59 -11.95
N TYR A 335 -2.49 13.94 -12.70
CA TYR A 335 -1.19 14.33 -12.12
C TYR A 335 -1.35 15.51 -11.17
N ASN A 336 -2.08 16.54 -11.57
CA ASN A 336 -2.31 17.73 -10.74
C ASN A 336 -3.06 17.39 -9.44
N THR A 337 -4.07 16.51 -9.49
CA THR A 337 -4.79 16.02 -8.31
C THR A 337 -3.86 15.22 -7.38
N LEU A 338 -3.06 14.32 -7.95
CA LEU A 338 -2.17 13.47 -7.17
C LEU A 338 -1.01 14.22 -6.54
N MET A 339 -0.55 15.32 -7.12
CA MET A 339 0.48 16.17 -6.50
C MET A 339 0.02 16.83 -5.20
N GLU A 340 -1.26 16.98 -4.95
CA GLU A 340 -1.82 17.48 -3.68
C GLU A 340 -2.23 16.34 -2.74
N ALA A 341 -2.26 15.10 -3.22
CA ALA A 341 -2.71 13.93 -2.48
C ALA A 341 -1.58 13.25 -1.68
N ASP A 342 -1.94 12.47 -0.68
CA ASP A 342 -1.01 11.75 0.20
C ASP A 342 -1.01 10.22 -0.01
N GLN A 343 -1.52 9.76 -1.15
CA GLN A 343 -1.61 8.34 -1.50
C GLN A 343 -0.87 8.03 -2.80
N PRO A 344 -0.33 6.81 -2.92
CA PRO A 344 0.28 6.37 -4.17
C PRO A 344 -0.76 6.11 -5.26
N ALA A 345 -0.36 6.32 -6.50
CA ALA A 345 -1.16 5.99 -7.67
C ALA A 345 -0.32 5.40 -8.80
N LEU A 346 -0.96 4.56 -9.60
CA LEU A 346 -0.47 4.08 -10.90
C LEU A 346 -1.32 4.74 -11.99
N ILE A 347 -0.67 5.47 -12.90
CA ILE A 347 -1.29 6.05 -14.08
C ILE A 347 -0.81 5.28 -15.31
N VAL A 348 -1.74 4.72 -16.06
CA VAL A 348 -1.50 4.08 -17.36
C VAL A 348 -1.92 5.03 -18.48
N GLU A 349 -0.99 5.78 -19.01
CA GLU A 349 -1.23 6.68 -20.14
C GLU A 349 -1.50 5.87 -21.41
N CYS A 350 -2.60 6.19 -22.10
CA CYS A 350 -2.94 5.50 -23.34
C CYS A 350 -1.92 5.79 -24.45
N LEU A 351 -1.23 4.78 -24.92
CA LEU A 351 -0.06 4.91 -25.79
C LEU A 351 -0.36 5.72 -27.08
N ASN A 352 -1.53 5.51 -27.68
CA ASN A 352 -1.92 6.25 -28.87
C ASN A 352 -2.23 7.73 -28.59
N GLY A 353 -2.58 8.09 -27.36
CA GLY A 353 -2.94 9.45 -26.94
C GLY A 353 -1.83 10.49 -27.14
N TYR A 354 -0.57 10.07 -27.11
CA TYR A 354 0.57 11.00 -27.26
C TYR A 354 0.58 11.77 -28.59
N ARG A 355 0.06 11.17 -29.65
CA ARG A 355 0.01 11.74 -31.01
C ARG A 355 -1.38 12.20 -31.44
N LEU A 356 -2.41 11.93 -30.63
CA LEU A 356 -3.74 12.47 -30.90
C LEU A 356 -3.78 13.97 -30.61
N LYS A 357 -4.51 14.70 -31.42
CA LYS A 357 -4.65 16.15 -31.29
C LYS A 357 -5.75 16.50 -30.29
N GLU A 358 -5.36 17.22 -29.25
CA GLU A 358 -6.25 17.76 -28.25
C GLU A 358 -6.17 19.28 -28.18
N LYS A 359 -7.25 19.95 -27.78
CA LYS A 359 -7.24 21.38 -27.48
C LYS A 359 -6.45 21.61 -26.19
N LYS A 360 -5.43 22.45 -26.22
CA LYS A 360 -4.54 22.70 -25.08
C LYS A 360 -5.24 23.59 -24.03
N PRO A 361 -5.37 23.15 -22.78
CA PRO A 361 -5.88 24.01 -21.70
C PRO A 361 -4.95 25.18 -21.40
N ILE A 362 -5.52 26.34 -21.04
CA ILE A 362 -4.75 27.51 -20.65
C ILE A 362 -4.29 27.48 -19.19
N ASN A 363 -4.91 26.64 -18.33
CA ASN A 363 -4.62 26.50 -16.91
C ASN A 363 -3.89 25.20 -16.57
N LEU A 364 -2.89 24.82 -17.41
CA LEU A 364 -2.02 23.67 -17.13
C LEU A 364 -1.31 23.83 -15.76
N GLY A 365 -1.17 22.72 -15.02
CA GLY A 365 -0.62 22.69 -13.68
C GLY A 365 -1.60 23.12 -12.56
N GLU A 366 -2.78 23.67 -12.92
CA GLU A 366 -3.75 24.19 -11.96
C GLU A 366 -5.05 23.39 -11.90
N PHE A 367 -5.61 22.98 -13.07
CA PHE A 367 -6.84 22.21 -13.08
C PHE A 367 -6.63 20.81 -12.52
N LYS A 368 -7.63 20.31 -11.80
CA LYS A 368 -7.58 19.03 -11.10
C LYS A 368 -8.84 18.25 -11.38
N LEU A 369 -8.69 16.98 -11.73
CA LEU A 369 -9.83 16.12 -12.02
C LEU A 369 -10.12 15.18 -10.84
N PRO A 370 -11.40 14.92 -10.54
CA PRO A 370 -11.78 14.04 -9.45
C PRO A 370 -11.41 12.60 -9.79
N LEU A 371 -10.94 11.85 -8.79
CA LEU A 371 -10.74 10.41 -8.86
C LEU A 371 -12.02 9.69 -8.42
N GLY A 372 -12.24 8.49 -8.97
CA GLY A 372 -13.41 7.66 -8.60
C GLY A 372 -14.75 8.14 -9.19
N VAL A 373 -14.72 9.13 -10.07
CA VAL A 373 -15.91 9.66 -10.76
C VAL A 373 -15.90 9.23 -12.22
N VAL A 374 -16.95 8.55 -12.64
CA VAL A 374 -17.14 8.14 -14.04
C VAL A 374 -17.61 9.34 -14.85
N GLU A 375 -16.95 9.58 -15.98
CA GLU A 375 -17.33 10.65 -16.91
C GLU A 375 -18.46 10.17 -17.84
N THR A 376 -19.53 10.95 -17.96
CA THR A 376 -20.59 10.70 -18.94
C THR A 376 -20.30 11.48 -20.22
N LEU A 377 -19.85 10.77 -21.26
CA LEU A 377 -19.49 11.40 -22.55
C LEU A 377 -20.71 11.70 -23.42
N LYS A 378 -21.75 10.88 -23.32
CA LYS A 378 -22.99 11.03 -24.10
C LYS A 378 -24.17 10.54 -23.27
N ASN A 379 -25.20 11.35 -23.16
CA ASN A 379 -26.46 10.95 -22.53
C ASN A 379 -27.31 10.14 -23.52
N GLY A 380 -28.06 9.18 -23.01
CA GLY A 380 -28.98 8.34 -23.77
C GLY A 380 -29.96 7.64 -22.83
N THR A 381 -30.95 6.92 -23.40
CA THR A 381 -32.02 6.24 -22.67
C THR A 381 -32.09 4.74 -22.95
N ASP A 382 -31.52 4.25 -24.04
CA ASP A 382 -31.74 2.89 -24.53
C ASP A 382 -30.67 1.91 -24.08
N ILE A 383 -29.41 2.34 -24.04
CA ILE A 383 -28.26 1.50 -23.69
C ILE A 383 -27.25 2.28 -22.86
N THR A 384 -26.68 1.63 -21.86
CA THR A 384 -25.49 2.11 -21.14
C THR A 384 -24.24 1.40 -21.67
N LEU A 385 -23.34 2.16 -22.31
CA LEU A 385 -22.03 1.66 -22.74
C LEU A 385 -20.95 2.16 -21.79
N VAL A 386 -20.23 1.23 -21.16
CA VAL A 386 -19.12 1.54 -20.24
C VAL A 386 -17.81 1.09 -20.87
N SER A 387 -16.81 1.99 -20.87
CA SER A 387 -15.47 1.71 -21.35
C SER A 387 -14.44 2.47 -20.53
N TYR A 388 -13.14 2.26 -20.79
CA TYR A 388 -12.04 2.98 -20.16
C TYR A 388 -10.88 3.14 -21.13
N GLY A 389 -10.00 4.11 -20.86
CA GLY A 389 -8.88 4.44 -21.74
C GLY A 389 -9.32 5.15 -23.02
N SER A 390 -8.50 5.04 -24.07
CA SER A 390 -8.72 5.66 -25.40
C SER A 390 -8.78 4.65 -26.52
#